data_e29069f7d555573d8288a69a558cf6aa
#
_entry.id   e29069f7d555573d8288a69a558cf6aa
#
_cell.length_a   1.000
_cell.length_b   1.000
_cell.length_c   1.000
_cell.angle_alpha   90.00
_cell.angle_beta   90.00
_cell.angle_gamma   90.00
#
_symmetry.space_group_name_H-M   'P 1'
#
loop_
_entity.id
_entity.type
_entity.pdbx_description
1 polymer ?
#
loop_
_entity_poly.entity_id
_entity_poly.type
_entity_poly.pdbx_seq_one_letter_code
_entity_poly.pdbx_strand_id
1 'polypeptide(L)'
;MEQNDLESVWKAAMKKYYWKESVRKMKVLLYAKNRQVVLKSGVGRAMVMQEESLKGNGVEVTTDPKDDYDVVHINTIFPSDYFMAKKAKKCGKKVVYHAHSTKEDFQNSFTGSNLIAPLFKKWIMKCYQTGDLILTPTNYSKSLLEGYGIKNQIEVISNGVDTTLFQKNMLV
;
A
#
# COMPACT_ATOMS: atom_id res chain seq x y z
N MET A 1 0.00 -4.97 -19.79
CA MET A 1 1.14 -5.15 -18.83
C MET A 1 0.88 -6.48 -18.16
N GLU A 2 1.67 -7.46 -18.51
CA GLU A 2 1.45 -8.86 -18.11
C GLU A 2 1.65 -9.05 -16.60
N GLN A 3 0.97 -10.04 -16.03
CA GLN A 3 1.05 -10.43 -14.62
C GLN A 3 2.51 -10.68 -14.16
N ASN A 4 3.36 -11.12 -15.08
CA ASN A 4 4.80 -11.33 -14.89
C ASN A 4 5.57 -10.03 -14.58
N ASP A 5 5.10 -8.88 -15.03
CA ASP A 5 5.77 -7.59 -14.85
C ASP A 5 5.58 -7.04 -13.43
N LEU A 6 4.38 -7.20 -12.89
CA LEU A 6 4.08 -6.85 -11.49
C LEU A 6 4.87 -7.72 -10.50
N GLU A 7 4.99 -9.00 -10.82
CA GLU A 7 5.74 -9.96 -10.01
C GLU A 7 7.23 -9.61 -9.96
N SER A 8 7.82 -9.25 -11.09
CA SER A 8 9.23 -8.89 -11.18
C SER A 8 9.53 -7.59 -10.41
N VAL A 9 8.65 -6.60 -10.49
CA VAL A 9 8.79 -5.32 -9.78
C VAL A 9 8.65 -5.51 -8.27
N TRP A 10 7.68 -6.32 -7.81
CA TRP A 10 7.54 -6.67 -6.40
C TRP A 10 8.75 -7.42 -5.88
N LYS A 11 9.24 -8.43 -6.61
CA LYS A 11 10.48 -9.17 -6.27
C LYS A 11 11.68 -8.23 -6.19
N ALA A 12 11.84 -7.33 -7.15
CA ALA A 12 12.96 -6.39 -7.18
C ALA A 12 12.89 -5.39 -6.01
N ALA A 13 11.72 -4.82 -5.74
CA ALA A 13 11.53 -3.90 -4.61
C ALA A 13 11.76 -4.61 -3.28
N MET A 14 11.19 -5.79 -3.09
CA MET A 14 11.33 -6.56 -1.86
C MET A 14 12.78 -7.03 -1.68
N LYS A 15 13.44 -7.53 -2.74
CA LYS A 15 14.84 -7.94 -2.71
C LYS A 15 15.78 -6.77 -2.41
N LYS A 16 15.57 -5.63 -3.02
CA LYS A 16 16.43 -4.45 -2.85
C LYS A 16 16.34 -3.86 -1.44
N TYR A 17 15.16 -3.88 -0.82
CA TYR A 17 14.93 -3.15 0.42
C TYR A 17 14.78 -4.02 1.68
N TYR A 18 14.48 -5.30 1.53
CA TYR A 18 14.13 -6.17 2.65
C TYR A 18 14.91 -7.48 2.71
N TRP A 19 15.55 -7.90 1.61
CA TRP A 19 16.22 -9.18 1.55
C TRP A 19 17.65 -9.09 2.05
N LYS A 20 17.87 -9.24 3.37
CA LYS A 20 19.10 -9.81 3.90
C LYS A 20 18.90 -11.33 3.97
N GLU A 21 19.88 -12.10 3.49
CA GLU A 21 19.88 -13.55 3.59
C GLU A 21 19.64 -14.01 5.03
N SER A 22 18.39 -14.24 5.38
CA SER A 22 18.02 -14.95 6.60
C SER A 22 17.32 -16.23 6.19
N VAL A 23 17.63 -17.32 6.86
CA VAL A 23 17.05 -18.67 6.68
C VAL A 23 15.54 -18.68 6.88
N ARG A 24 14.95 -17.64 7.44
CA ARG A 24 13.52 -17.47 7.69
C ARG A 24 12.84 -16.73 6.54
N LYS A 25 11.73 -17.27 6.05
CA LYS A 25 10.84 -16.57 5.10
C LYS A 25 10.33 -15.26 5.70
N MET A 26 10.38 -14.18 4.93
CA MET A 26 9.84 -12.90 5.33
C MET A 26 8.32 -12.99 5.47
N LYS A 27 7.79 -12.46 6.58
CA LYS A 27 6.35 -12.39 6.83
C LYS A 27 5.86 -10.94 6.76
N VAL A 28 4.82 -10.71 5.98
CA VAL A 28 4.19 -9.40 5.79
C VAL A 28 2.82 -9.37 6.45
N LEU A 29 2.60 -8.38 7.31
CA LEU A 29 1.27 -8.06 7.83
C LEU A 29 0.57 -7.11 6.87
N LEU A 30 -0.49 -7.57 6.18
CA LEU A 30 -1.40 -6.71 5.42
C LEU A 30 -2.44 -6.12 6.40
N TYR A 31 -2.16 -4.91 6.86
CA TYR A 31 -2.93 -4.27 7.92
C TYR A 31 -4.06 -3.40 7.38
N ALA A 32 -5.26 -3.64 7.91
CA ALA A 32 -6.40 -2.73 7.88
C ALA A 32 -7.27 -2.99 9.11
N LYS A 33 -7.45 -2.01 9.99
CA LYS A 33 -8.21 -2.17 11.25
C LYS A 33 -9.63 -2.67 10.98
N ASN A 34 -10.30 -2.13 9.98
CA ASN A 34 -11.66 -2.50 9.59
C ASN A 34 -11.65 -3.25 8.24
N ARG A 35 -10.83 -4.33 8.16
CA ARG A 35 -10.58 -5.07 6.91
C ARG A 35 -11.87 -5.40 6.15
N GLN A 36 -12.93 -5.89 6.82
CA GLN A 36 -14.20 -6.24 6.16
C GLN A 36 -14.89 -5.06 5.47
N VAL A 37 -14.75 -3.86 6.03
CA VAL A 37 -15.28 -2.64 5.42
C VAL A 37 -14.41 -2.20 4.26
N VAL A 38 -13.09 -2.20 4.46
CA VAL A 38 -12.12 -1.82 3.43
C VAL A 38 -12.21 -2.73 2.21
N LEU A 39 -12.39 -4.04 2.40
CA LEU A 39 -12.51 -5.03 1.32
C LEU A 39 -13.69 -4.78 0.35
N LYS A 40 -14.69 -4.00 0.76
CA LYS A 40 -15.80 -3.58 -0.11
C LYS A 40 -15.47 -2.39 -1.02
N SER A 41 -14.28 -1.83 -0.92
CA SER A 41 -13.79 -0.67 -1.68
C SER A 41 -12.76 -1.05 -2.73
N GLY A 42 -12.42 -0.10 -3.62
CA GLY A 42 -11.33 -0.28 -4.59
C GLY A 42 -9.97 -0.54 -3.92
N VAL A 43 -9.70 0.09 -2.76
CA VAL A 43 -8.49 -0.19 -1.96
C VAL A 43 -8.50 -1.63 -1.45
N GLY A 44 -9.66 -2.14 -1.03
CA GLY A 44 -9.79 -3.52 -0.60
C GLY A 44 -9.50 -4.52 -1.73
N ARG A 45 -9.94 -4.22 -2.94
CA ARG A 45 -9.61 -5.03 -4.12
C ARG A 45 -8.10 -5.05 -4.38
N ALA A 46 -7.44 -3.90 -4.30
CA ALA A 46 -5.98 -3.82 -4.39
C ALA A 46 -5.29 -4.65 -3.30
N MET A 47 -5.81 -4.64 -2.08
CA MET A 47 -5.27 -5.46 -0.97
C MET A 47 -5.39 -6.97 -1.24
N VAL A 48 -6.47 -7.43 -1.86
CA VAL A 48 -6.62 -8.85 -2.25
C VAL A 48 -5.56 -9.23 -3.29
N MET A 49 -5.40 -8.41 -4.32
CA MET A 49 -4.38 -8.64 -5.35
C MET A 49 -2.95 -8.61 -4.79
N GLN A 50 -2.68 -7.73 -3.82
CA GLN A 50 -1.40 -7.67 -3.11
C GLN A 50 -1.15 -8.95 -2.31
N GLU A 51 -2.17 -9.45 -1.59
CA GLU A 51 -2.08 -10.69 -0.83
C GLU A 51 -1.76 -11.89 -1.72
N GLU A 52 -2.47 -12.02 -2.85
CA GLU A 52 -2.25 -13.07 -3.84
C GLU A 52 -0.84 -12.98 -4.46
N SER A 53 -0.42 -11.77 -4.85
CA SER A 53 0.91 -11.54 -5.42
C SER A 53 2.03 -11.87 -4.42
N LEU A 54 1.91 -11.44 -3.17
CA LEU A 54 2.91 -11.76 -2.13
C LEU A 54 3.00 -13.27 -1.89
N LYS A 55 1.86 -13.96 -1.75
CA LYS A 55 1.81 -15.41 -1.58
C LYS A 55 2.37 -16.17 -2.78
N GLY A 56 2.02 -15.75 -4.00
CA GLY A 56 2.54 -16.31 -5.24
C GLY A 56 4.05 -16.19 -5.36
N ASN A 57 4.64 -15.17 -4.72
CA ASN A 57 6.10 -14.97 -4.64
C ASN A 57 6.76 -15.64 -3.42
N GLY A 58 6.06 -16.52 -2.71
CA GLY A 58 6.59 -17.26 -1.58
C GLY A 58 6.77 -16.43 -0.30
N VAL A 59 6.16 -15.23 -0.23
CA VAL A 59 6.14 -14.41 0.98
C VAL A 59 5.04 -14.90 1.91
N GLU A 60 5.35 -15.05 3.19
CA GLU A 60 4.30 -15.32 4.19
C GLU A 60 3.47 -14.06 4.43
N VAL A 61 2.14 -14.22 4.45
CA VAL A 61 1.22 -13.11 4.68
C VAL A 61 0.32 -13.41 5.87
N THR A 62 0.23 -12.45 6.78
CA THR A 62 -0.74 -12.46 7.87
C THR A 62 -1.63 -11.22 7.82
N THR A 63 -2.82 -11.32 8.39
CA THR A 63 -3.73 -10.19 8.59
C THR A 63 -4.03 -9.95 10.08
N ASP A 64 -3.47 -10.79 10.96
CA ASP A 64 -3.58 -10.60 12.41
C ASP A 64 -2.45 -9.70 12.93
N PRO A 65 -2.77 -8.52 13.49
CA PRO A 65 -1.76 -7.61 14.03
C PRO A 65 -1.09 -8.10 15.33
N LYS A 66 -1.54 -9.24 15.88
CA LYS A 66 -0.91 -9.92 17.02
C LYS A 66 0.11 -10.95 16.61
N ASP A 67 0.09 -11.36 15.34
CA ASP A 67 1.07 -12.32 14.81
C ASP A 67 2.47 -11.67 14.74
N ASP A 68 3.50 -12.49 14.68
CA ASP A 68 4.84 -11.97 14.37
C ASP A 68 4.95 -11.67 12.87
N TYR A 69 5.58 -10.56 12.53
CA TYR A 69 5.81 -10.12 11.16
C TYR A 69 7.10 -9.31 11.07
N ASP A 70 7.66 -9.21 9.89
CA ASP A 70 8.86 -8.42 9.60
C ASP A 70 8.52 -7.05 9.02
N VAL A 71 7.45 -7.00 8.23
CA VAL A 71 6.98 -5.81 7.52
C VAL A 71 5.48 -5.62 7.76
N VAL A 72 5.06 -4.41 8.05
CA VAL A 72 3.64 -4.03 7.97
C VAL A 72 3.39 -3.25 6.69
N HIS A 73 2.43 -3.72 5.89
CA HIS A 73 1.97 -3.07 4.67
C HIS A 73 0.58 -2.45 4.92
N ILE A 74 0.51 -1.13 4.82
CA ILE A 74 -0.66 -0.32 5.16
C ILE A 74 -1.21 0.33 3.90
N ASN A 75 -2.50 0.14 3.65
CA ASN A 75 -3.19 0.64 2.44
C ASN A 75 -4.13 1.82 2.72
N THR A 76 -4.34 2.16 3.99
CA THR A 76 -5.28 3.21 4.41
C THR A 76 -4.60 4.23 5.32
N ILE A 77 -5.27 5.37 5.54
CA ILE A 77 -4.71 6.52 6.25
C ILE A 77 -5.52 6.87 7.50
N PHE A 78 -6.23 5.89 8.08
CA PHE A 78 -6.97 6.13 9.32
C PHE A 78 -6.00 6.38 10.49
N PRO A 79 -6.43 7.08 11.56
CA PRO A 79 -5.59 7.27 12.74
C PRO A 79 -5.03 5.97 13.31
N SER A 80 -5.81 4.87 13.27
CA SER A 80 -5.35 3.54 13.68
C SER A 80 -4.14 3.03 12.89
N ASP A 81 -4.08 3.36 11.59
CA ASP A 81 -3.02 2.90 10.70
C ASP A 81 -1.73 3.67 10.96
N TYR A 82 -1.85 4.97 11.21
CA TYR A 82 -0.73 5.79 11.66
C TYR A 82 -0.13 5.26 12.98
N PHE A 83 -0.98 4.95 13.96
CA PHE A 83 -0.50 4.41 15.24
C PHE A 83 0.10 3.00 15.07
N MET A 84 -0.45 2.18 14.17
CA MET A 84 0.12 0.88 13.83
C MET A 84 1.51 1.03 13.20
N ALA A 85 1.69 1.94 12.25
CA ALA A 85 3.00 2.25 11.67
C ALA A 85 4.01 2.67 12.74
N LYS A 86 3.62 3.58 13.64
CA LYS A 86 4.46 4.04 14.75
C LYS A 86 4.85 2.90 15.70
N LYS A 87 3.90 2.02 16.03
CA LYS A 87 4.13 0.82 16.84
C LYS A 87 5.14 -0.12 16.17
N ALA A 88 4.92 -0.43 14.88
CA ALA A 88 5.79 -1.30 14.10
C ALA A 88 7.24 -0.79 14.10
N LYS A 89 7.43 0.51 13.81
CA LYS A 89 8.78 1.13 13.85
C LYS A 89 9.42 1.05 15.23
N LYS A 90 8.65 1.27 16.29
CA LYS A 90 9.14 1.13 17.68
C LYS A 90 9.63 -0.28 17.99
N CYS A 91 9.00 -1.30 17.36
CA CYS A 91 9.39 -2.71 17.47
C CYS A 91 10.47 -3.14 16.46
N GLY A 92 11.11 -2.19 15.77
CA GLY A 92 12.15 -2.49 14.77
C GLY A 92 11.63 -3.12 13.47
N LYS A 93 10.30 -3.14 13.25
CA LYS A 93 9.68 -3.67 12.04
C LYS A 93 9.68 -2.63 10.93
N LYS A 94 9.69 -3.07 9.68
CA LYS A 94 9.60 -2.19 8.51
C LYS A 94 8.17 -1.81 8.21
N VAL A 95 7.98 -0.60 7.65
CA VAL A 95 6.66 -0.05 7.31
C VAL A 95 6.62 0.29 5.83
N VAL A 96 5.69 -0.32 5.11
CA VAL A 96 5.32 0.03 3.74
C VAL A 96 3.97 0.73 3.75
N TYR A 97 3.89 1.92 3.19
CA TYR A 97 2.63 2.58 2.92
C TYR A 97 2.29 2.46 1.43
N HIS A 98 1.09 1.97 1.10
CA HIS A 98 0.55 2.06 -0.24
C HIS A 98 -0.34 3.30 -0.33
N ALA A 99 0.14 4.32 -1.02
CA ALA A 99 -0.51 5.62 -1.11
C ALA A 99 -1.61 5.61 -2.18
N HIS A 100 -2.83 5.28 -1.75
CA HIS A 100 -4.03 5.31 -2.59
C HIS A 100 -4.76 6.66 -2.56
N SER A 101 -4.34 7.59 -1.70
CA SER A 101 -5.02 8.88 -1.51
C SER A 101 -4.07 10.03 -1.72
N THR A 102 -4.51 11.02 -2.48
CA THR A 102 -3.83 12.30 -2.65
C THR A 102 -4.75 13.44 -2.21
N LYS A 103 -4.20 14.65 -2.04
CA LYS A 103 -5.02 15.84 -1.77
C LYS A 103 -5.97 16.11 -2.94
N GLU A 104 -5.52 15.88 -4.15
CA GLU A 104 -6.24 16.13 -5.39
C GLU A 104 -7.46 15.22 -5.52
N ASP A 105 -7.35 13.96 -5.13
CA ASP A 105 -8.50 13.01 -5.07
C ASP A 105 -9.54 13.44 -4.04
N PHE A 106 -9.10 14.09 -2.96
CA PHE A 106 -9.99 14.57 -1.91
C PHE A 106 -10.70 15.86 -2.28
N GLN A 107 -10.07 16.72 -3.10
CA GLN A 107 -10.67 17.96 -3.56
C GLN A 107 -11.89 17.67 -4.45
N ASN A 108 -12.93 18.47 -4.28
CA ASN A 108 -14.21 18.33 -5.00
C ASN A 108 -14.97 17.00 -4.76
N SER A 109 -14.55 16.15 -3.82
CA SER A 109 -15.24 14.89 -3.53
C SER A 109 -16.57 15.08 -2.79
N PHE A 110 -16.73 16.19 -2.06
CA PHE A 110 -17.99 16.59 -1.40
C PHE A 110 -18.00 18.10 -1.10
N THR A 111 -19.18 18.64 -0.76
CA THR A 111 -19.34 20.07 -0.41
C THR A 111 -18.43 20.42 0.79
N GLY A 112 -17.55 21.41 0.61
CA GLY A 112 -16.60 21.85 1.64
C GLY A 112 -15.25 21.10 1.67
N SER A 113 -15.04 20.06 0.85
CA SER A 113 -13.80 19.31 0.80
C SER A 113 -12.59 20.20 0.50
N ASN A 114 -12.75 21.23 -0.33
CA ASN A 114 -11.68 22.15 -0.69
C ASN A 114 -11.17 22.98 0.50
N LEU A 115 -12.04 23.30 1.44
CA LEU A 115 -11.67 24.06 2.65
C LEU A 115 -10.78 23.23 3.58
N ILE A 116 -11.04 21.94 3.69
CA ILE A 116 -10.29 21.02 4.58
C ILE A 116 -9.16 20.28 3.85
N ALA A 117 -9.06 20.37 2.53
CA ALA A 117 -8.02 19.73 1.73
C ALA A 117 -6.57 20.03 2.20
N PRO A 118 -6.22 21.25 2.65
CA PRO A 118 -4.90 21.52 3.21
C PRO A 118 -4.60 20.74 4.50
N LEU A 119 -5.60 20.56 5.36
CA LEU A 119 -5.47 19.74 6.58
C LEU A 119 -5.36 18.26 6.23
N PHE A 120 -6.15 17.80 5.27
CA PHE A 120 -6.05 16.45 4.74
C PHE A 120 -4.67 16.18 4.16
N LYS A 121 -4.10 17.10 3.34
CA LYS A 121 -2.72 17.01 2.84
C LYS A 121 -1.72 16.82 3.98
N LYS A 122 -1.79 17.65 5.03
CA LYS A 122 -0.89 17.53 6.19
C LYS A 122 -1.02 16.17 6.87
N TRP A 123 -2.24 15.65 6.95
CA TRP A 123 -2.51 14.35 7.55
C TRP A 123 -1.92 13.20 6.73
N ILE A 124 -2.17 13.15 5.42
CA ILE A 124 -1.62 12.09 4.56
C ILE A 124 -0.09 12.13 4.53
N MET A 125 0.51 13.33 4.46
CA MET A 125 1.96 13.48 4.57
C MET A 125 2.49 12.89 5.87
N LYS A 126 1.82 13.18 7.00
CA LYS A 126 2.19 12.62 8.31
C LYS A 126 2.13 11.10 8.34
N CYS A 127 1.11 10.51 7.70
CA CYS A 127 0.99 9.05 7.56
C CYS A 127 2.13 8.50 6.69
N TYR A 128 2.27 8.98 5.47
CA TYR A 128 3.22 8.43 4.51
C TYR A 128 4.68 8.60 4.94
N GLN A 129 5.03 9.71 5.59
CA GLN A 129 6.38 9.92 6.12
C GLN A 129 6.77 8.95 7.23
N THR A 130 5.83 8.21 7.83
CA THR A 130 6.17 7.12 8.76
C THR A 130 6.63 5.85 8.05
N GLY A 131 6.35 5.70 6.74
CA GLY A 131 6.81 4.56 5.94
C GLY A 131 8.32 4.54 5.77
N ASP A 132 8.91 3.35 5.68
CA ASP A 132 10.28 3.17 5.20
C ASP A 132 10.29 3.16 3.67
N LEU A 133 9.19 2.69 3.06
CA LEU A 133 8.93 2.70 1.63
C LEU A 133 7.48 3.14 1.39
N ILE A 134 7.28 3.94 0.36
CA ILE A 134 5.96 4.33 -0.13
C ILE A 134 5.76 3.70 -1.50
N LEU A 135 4.65 3.01 -1.68
CA LEU A 135 4.19 2.52 -2.98
C LEU A 135 3.05 3.40 -3.45
N THR A 136 2.96 3.62 -4.75
CA THR A 136 1.86 4.39 -5.35
C THR A 136 1.49 3.81 -6.72
N PRO A 137 0.21 3.87 -7.14
CA PRO A 137 -0.22 3.15 -8.33
C PRO A 137 0.24 3.77 -9.66
N THR A 138 0.60 5.05 -9.68
CA THR A 138 0.92 5.78 -10.92
C THR A 138 2.09 6.75 -10.75
N ASN A 139 2.77 7.07 -11.86
CA ASN A 139 3.77 8.13 -11.89
C ASN A 139 3.17 9.50 -11.55
N TYR A 140 1.91 9.74 -11.89
CA TYR A 140 1.20 10.96 -11.52
C TYR A 140 1.09 11.11 -10.00
N SER A 141 0.60 10.08 -9.32
CA SER A 141 0.52 10.06 -7.85
C SER A 141 1.91 10.24 -7.23
N LYS A 142 2.95 9.59 -7.78
CA LYS A 142 4.33 9.77 -7.33
C LYS A 142 4.76 11.25 -7.39
N SER A 143 4.54 11.89 -8.54
CA SER A 143 4.89 13.31 -8.72
C SER A 143 4.17 14.23 -7.73
N LEU A 144 2.90 13.93 -7.42
CA LEU A 144 2.14 14.68 -6.41
C LEU A 144 2.76 14.53 -5.01
N LEU A 145 3.07 13.30 -4.61
CA LEU A 145 3.66 13.02 -3.30
C LEU A 145 5.05 13.65 -3.15
N GLU A 146 5.87 13.62 -4.18
CA GLU A 146 7.16 14.33 -4.24
C GLU A 146 6.95 15.84 -4.14
N GLY A 147 5.97 16.38 -4.86
CA GLY A 147 5.58 17.80 -4.80
C GLY A 147 5.00 18.23 -3.44
N TYR A 148 4.57 17.29 -2.59
CA TYR A 148 4.21 17.60 -1.20
C TYR A 148 5.45 17.74 -0.30
N GLY A 149 6.64 17.38 -0.78
CA GLY A 149 7.88 17.39 0.00
C GLY A 149 8.11 16.11 0.81
N ILE A 150 7.49 14.99 0.42
CA ILE A 150 7.78 13.68 1.00
C ILE A 150 9.17 13.25 0.50
N LYS A 151 10.08 12.99 1.45
CA LYS A 151 11.48 12.63 1.16
C LYS A 151 11.74 11.13 1.20
N ASN A 152 10.77 10.35 1.62
CA ASN A 152 10.84 8.90 1.67
C ASN A 152 10.95 8.36 0.24
N GLN A 153 11.53 7.18 0.10
CA GLN A 153 11.54 6.49 -1.18
C GLN A 153 10.12 6.19 -1.63
N ILE A 154 9.80 6.55 -2.89
CA ILE A 154 8.50 6.31 -3.51
C ILE A 154 8.71 5.46 -4.77
N GLU A 155 8.07 4.30 -4.81
CA GLU A 155 8.07 3.40 -5.96
C GLU A 155 6.66 3.30 -6.57
N VAL A 156 6.61 3.17 -7.89
CA VAL A 156 5.34 3.03 -8.61
C VAL A 156 5.06 1.56 -8.85
N ILE A 157 3.94 1.09 -8.30
CA ILE A 157 3.45 -0.28 -8.51
C ILE A 157 1.96 -0.20 -8.81
N SER A 158 1.55 -0.60 -10.02
CA SER A 158 0.14 -0.69 -10.40
C SER A 158 -0.62 -1.64 -9.46
N ASN A 159 -1.89 -1.32 -9.18
CA ASN A 159 -2.75 -2.18 -8.37
C ASN A 159 -3.05 -3.55 -9.00
N GLY A 160 -2.70 -3.74 -10.27
CA GLY A 160 -3.05 -4.92 -11.03
C GLY A 160 -4.53 -4.97 -11.44
N VAL A 161 -4.82 -5.77 -12.44
CA VAL A 161 -6.18 -6.07 -12.90
C VAL A 161 -6.25 -7.55 -13.24
N ASP A 162 -7.22 -8.23 -12.66
CA ASP A 162 -7.51 -9.62 -13.04
C ASP A 162 -8.17 -9.63 -14.44
N THR A 163 -7.36 -9.95 -15.45
CA THR A 163 -7.80 -9.99 -16.83
C THR A 163 -8.77 -11.14 -17.10
N THR A 164 -8.82 -12.17 -16.27
CA THR A 164 -9.74 -13.31 -16.44
C THR A 164 -11.20 -12.89 -16.24
N LEU A 165 -11.44 -11.88 -15.42
CA LEU A 165 -12.77 -11.30 -15.21
C LEU A 165 -13.33 -10.58 -16.44
N PHE A 166 -12.46 -10.14 -17.35
CA PHE A 166 -12.85 -9.39 -18.56
C PHE A 166 -12.99 -10.30 -19.80
N GLN A 167 -12.42 -11.51 -19.77
CA GLN A 167 -12.51 -12.43 -20.90
C GLN A 167 -13.90 -13.10 -21.02
N LYS A 168 -14.68 -13.13 -19.95
CA LYS A 168 -15.99 -13.80 -19.92
C LYS A 168 -17.12 -13.08 -20.68
N ASN A 169 -16.95 -11.80 -21.04
CA ASN A 169 -17.99 -10.99 -21.66
C ASN A 169 -17.75 -10.63 -23.12
N MET A 170 -16.75 -11.22 -23.78
CA MET A 170 -16.48 -10.96 -25.21
C MET A 170 -17.00 -12.08 -26.15
N LEU A 171 -17.81 -13.00 -25.65
CA LEU A 171 -18.47 -14.03 -26.45
C LEU A 171 -20.00 -13.89 -26.32
N VAL A 172 -20.56 -12.76 -26.80
CA VAL A 172 -21.96 -12.62 -27.13
C VAL A 172 -22.04 -11.87 -28.46
#